data_136f8277f46830a5ccdccc80dc72c7a8
#
_entry.id   136f8277f46830a5ccdccc80dc72c7a8
#
_cell.length_a   1.000
_cell.length_b   1.000
_cell.length_c   1.000
_cell.angle_alpha   90.00
_cell.angle_beta   90.00
_cell.angle_gamma   90.00
#
_symmetry.space_group_name_H-M   'P 1'
#
loop_
_entity.id
_entity.type
_entity.pdbx_description
1 polymer ?
#
loop_
_entity_poly.entity_id
_entity_poly.type
_entity_poly.pdbx_seq_one_letter_code
_entity_poly.pdbx_strand_id
1 'polypeptide(L)'
;SESTARLQPKHFISSLFERQNEANFSDIFDNTLLDIAKENSDLFSVLTEGGEKIVLFENISKYVTDKRDDFCKAIINKLINFSFENIFHEKFDFYATIFEYLISDYNTNSGGKYAEYFTPHAVAKIMARCLVDGEVSNVTCYDPSAGSGTLLMNLAHQIGETKCTVYSQDISQKSSNLLRLNLILNDLVHSIPNIVKGNTILEPYHKDKNGRLQQFDYIVSNPPFKLDFSDYVADLDSKENHERFFAGMPNIPKAKKDSMAIYPLFVQHIMYSLTAKGKAAIVVPTGFITAQSGIERKIREQMVERKMLRGVVSMPSNIFATTGTNVSILFLDKENTKGDIVLMDASKLGTTVKEGKNQKTLLSPEEEDTIIDIFNKHEAKEDFSVVVSYEDIKAKNYSLSAGQYFEVKIEYTDITAAEFEEKMITFESNLSTLFSESKTLEMEIQNNLKGLRYE
;
A
#
# COMPACT_ATOMS: atom_id res chain seq x y z
N SER A 1 31.10 -12.60 4.40
CA SER A 1 30.93 -13.77 3.52
C SER A 1 29.64 -13.58 2.74
N GLU A 2 29.77 -13.48 1.43
CA GLU A 2 28.65 -13.39 0.52
C GLU A 2 27.76 -14.63 0.68
N SER A 3 26.52 -14.42 1.06
CA SER A 3 25.50 -15.45 1.19
C SER A 3 24.93 -15.73 -0.21
N THR A 4 25.64 -16.51 -1.00
CA THR A 4 25.18 -16.93 -2.33
C THR A 4 24.30 -18.19 -2.23
N ALA A 5 23.26 -18.25 -3.07
CA ALA A 5 22.45 -19.44 -3.20
C ALA A 5 23.30 -20.65 -3.63
N ARG A 6 23.08 -21.80 -2.99
CA ARG A 6 23.75 -23.06 -3.31
C ARG A 6 22.91 -23.78 -4.35
N LEU A 7 23.45 -23.94 -5.55
CA LEU A 7 22.85 -24.68 -6.64
C LEU A 7 23.77 -25.78 -7.13
N GLN A 8 23.21 -26.94 -7.41
CA GLN A 8 23.90 -28.05 -8.06
C GLN A 8 23.53 -28.09 -9.55
N PRO A 9 24.33 -28.72 -10.42
CA PRO A 9 24.00 -28.83 -11.85
C PRO A 9 22.60 -29.40 -12.14
N LYS A 10 22.13 -30.36 -11.33
CA LYS A 10 20.79 -30.93 -11.43
C LYS A 10 19.64 -29.92 -11.19
N HIS A 11 19.93 -28.77 -10.60
CA HIS A 11 18.96 -27.71 -10.30
C HIS A 11 18.78 -26.75 -11.47
N PHE A 12 19.62 -26.79 -12.49
CA PHE A 12 19.53 -25.87 -13.60
C PHE A 12 18.33 -26.18 -14.52
N ILE A 13 17.76 -25.14 -15.08
CA ILE A 13 16.65 -25.25 -16.04
C ILE A 13 17.02 -26.15 -17.20
N SER A 14 18.26 -26.08 -17.68
CA SER A 14 18.80 -26.94 -18.75
C SER A 14 18.73 -28.43 -18.38
N SER A 15 19.13 -28.79 -17.16
CA SER A 15 19.06 -30.17 -16.68
C SER A 15 17.61 -30.69 -16.59
N LEU A 16 16.68 -29.84 -16.15
CA LEU A 16 15.25 -30.18 -16.14
C LEU A 16 14.69 -30.30 -17.55
N PHE A 17 15.15 -29.44 -18.48
CA PHE A 17 14.73 -29.51 -19.88
C PHE A 17 15.18 -30.82 -20.54
N GLU A 18 16.40 -31.25 -20.32
CA GLU A 18 16.92 -32.53 -20.81
C GLU A 18 16.11 -33.74 -20.30
N ARG A 19 15.64 -33.67 -19.05
CA ARG A 19 14.92 -34.72 -18.37
C ARG A 19 13.39 -34.66 -18.56
N GLN A 20 12.85 -33.71 -19.29
CA GLN A 20 11.40 -33.48 -19.41
C GLN A 20 10.60 -34.65 -19.97
N ASN A 21 11.26 -35.58 -20.68
CA ASN A 21 10.62 -36.78 -21.24
C ASN A 21 10.72 -38.01 -20.35
N GLU A 22 11.34 -37.91 -19.17
CA GLU A 22 11.34 -39.02 -18.19
C GLU A 22 9.92 -39.21 -17.63
N ALA A 23 9.62 -40.44 -17.19
CA ALA A 23 8.36 -40.74 -16.53
C ALA A 23 8.25 -39.97 -15.20
N ASN A 24 7.04 -39.50 -14.87
CA ASN A 24 6.74 -38.75 -13.66
C ASN A 24 7.56 -37.44 -13.59
N PHE A 25 7.67 -36.72 -14.69
CA PHE A 25 8.44 -35.48 -14.75
C PHE A 25 7.97 -34.41 -13.73
N SER A 26 6.68 -34.35 -13.40
CA SER A 26 6.15 -33.48 -12.36
C SER A 26 6.80 -33.74 -10.99
N ASP A 27 7.06 -35.02 -10.63
CA ASP A 27 7.75 -35.33 -9.38
C ASP A 27 9.23 -34.90 -9.42
N ILE A 28 9.87 -35.07 -10.56
CA ILE A 28 11.26 -34.62 -10.78
C ILE A 28 11.34 -33.11 -10.63
N PHE A 29 10.41 -32.37 -11.23
CA PHE A 29 10.32 -30.95 -11.17
C PHE A 29 10.09 -30.44 -9.74
N ASP A 30 9.07 -30.95 -9.05
CA ASP A 30 8.74 -30.57 -7.67
C ASP A 30 9.88 -30.91 -6.68
N ASN A 31 10.48 -32.11 -6.81
CA ASN A 31 11.61 -32.51 -5.98
C ASN A 31 12.84 -31.63 -6.21
N THR A 32 13.07 -31.17 -7.42
CA THR A 32 14.17 -30.24 -7.71
C THR A 32 13.97 -28.90 -6.98
N LEU A 33 12.75 -28.34 -7.01
CA LEU A 33 12.43 -27.11 -6.28
C LEU A 33 12.57 -27.29 -4.76
N LEU A 34 12.08 -28.41 -4.22
CA LEU A 34 12.21 -28.73 -2.80
C LEU A 34 13.67 -28.95 -2.38
N ASP A 35 14.49 -29.52 -3.25
CA ASP A 35 15.92 -29.75 -2.99
C ASP A 35 16.66 -28.41 -2.94
N ILE A 36 16.42 -27.51 -3.89
CA ILE A 36 16.92 -26.13 -3.84
C ILE A 36 16.51 -25.44 -2.52
N ALA A 37 15.25 -25.56 -2.14
CA ALA A 37 14.75 -24.95 -0.93
C ALA A 37 15.39 -25.51 0.34
N LYS A 38 15.65 -26.82 0.39
CA LYS A 38 16.31 -27.49 1.54
C LYS A 38 17.79 -27.12 1.65
N GLU A 39 18.53 -27.16 0.54
CA GLU A 39 19.94 -26.79 0.53
C GLU A 39 20.22 -25.34 0.93
N ASN A 40 19.21 -24.48 0.77
CA ASN A 40 19.29 -23.05 1.08
C ASN A 40 18.38 -22.67 2.27
N SER A 41 17.93 -23.61 3.07
CA SER A 41 16.98 -23.33 4.15
C SER A 41 17.54 -22.43 5.25
N ASP A 42 18.84 -22.41 5.45
CA ASP A 42 19.56 -21.51 6.36
C ASP A 42 19.55 -20.05 5.87
N LEU A 43 19.50 -19.85 4.54
CA LEU A 43 19.51 -18.54 3.91
C LEU A 43 18.11 -18.00 3.61
N PHE A 44 17.20 -18.86 3.15
CA PHE A 44 15.94 -18.45 2.54
C PHE A 44 14.68 -18.89 3.29
N SER A 45 14.78 -19.57 4.42
CA SER A 45 13.61 -19.93 5.21
C SER A 45 13.05 -18.71 5.96
N VAL A 46 11.73 -18.60 6.03
CA VAL A 46 11.02 -17.60 6.84
C VAL A 46 10.61 -18.23 8.17
N LEU A 47 10.62 -17.43 9.20
CA LEU A 47 10.08 -17.81 10.50
C LEU A 47 8.58 -17.51 10.58
N THR A 48 7.83 -18.40 11.23
CA THR A 48 6.49 -18.08 11.74
C THR A 48 6.62 -17.36 13.06
N GLU A 49 5.55 -16.72 13.52
CA GLU A 49 5.47 -16.17 14.88
C GLU A 49 5.76 -17.23 15.97
N GLY A 50 5.45 -18.52 15.70
CA GLY A 50 5.81 -19.66 16.55
C GLY A 50 7.26 -20.14 16.43
N GLY A 51 8.09 -19.50 15.62
CA GLY A 51 9.50 -19.87 15.41
C GLY A 51 9.74 -21.03 14.45
N GLU A 52 8.71 -21.53 13.79
CA GLU A 52 8.84 -22.59 12.77
C GLU A 52 9.40 -22.03 11.46
N LYS A 53 10.25 -22.84 10.81
CA LYS A 53 10.84 -22.45 9.52
C LYS A 53 9.94 -22.90 8.35
N ILE A 54 9.63 -21.98 7.46
CA ILE A 54 8.92 -22.25 6.21
C ILE A 54 9.90 -22.21 5.05
N VAL A 55 9.96 -23.31 4.29
CA VAL A 55 10.81 -23.45 3.09
C VAL A 55 10.36 -22.51 1.96
N LEU A 56 11.29 -22.18 1.06
CA LEU A 56 11.06 -21.21 -0.02
C LEU A 56 10.06 -21.73 -1.08
N PHE A 57 10.19 -22.99 -1.47
CA PHE A 57 9.35 -23.59 -2.52
C PHE A 57 8.50 -24.71 -1.98
N GLU A 58 7.34 -24.87 -2.58
CA GLU A 58 6.42 -25.99 -2.37
C GLU A 58 6.13 -26.70 -3.70
N ASN A 59 5.46 -27.84 -3.65
CA ASN A 59 5.10 -28.58 -4.85
C ASN A 59 4.18 -27.74 -5.74
N ILE A 60 4.64 -27.40 -6.94
CA ILE A 60 3.86 -26.59 -7.91
C ILE A 60 2.85 -27.47 -8.66
N SER A 61 3.20 -28.74 -8.93
CA SER A 61 2.32 -29.63 -9.67
C SER A 61 0.99 -29.92 -8.98
N LYS A 62 0.90 -29.67 -7.65
CA LYS A 62 -0.35 -29.83 -6.87
C LYS A 62 -1.50 -28.93 -7.33
N TYR A 63 -1.19 -27.81 -8.00
CA TYR A 63 -2.20 -26.88 -8.50
C TYR A 63 -2.91 -27.38 -9.77
N VAL A 64 -2.48 -28.50 -10.34
CA VAL A 64 -3.08 -29.13 -11.51
C VAL A 64 -3.52 -30.54 -11.14
N THR A 65 -4.79 -30.85 -11.37
CA THR A 65 -5.36 -32.18 -11.04
C THR A 65 -4.96 -33.25 -12.06
N ASP A 66 -4.94 -32.86 -13.35
CA ASP A 66 -4.65 -33.75 -14.47
C ASP A 66 -3.46 -33.23 -15.28
N LYS A 67 -2.75 -34.14 -16.00
CA LYS A 67 -1.64 -33.76 -16.89
C LYS A 67 -0.53 -32.98 -16.23
N ARG A 68 -0.17 -33.34 -14.99
CA ARG A 68 0.87 -32.65 -14.20
C ARG A 68 2.21 -32.58 -14.95
N ASP A 69 2.61 -33.63 -15.61
CA ASP A 69 3.84 -33.69 -16.41
C ASP A 69 3.80 -32.69 -17.55
N ASP A 70 2.68 -32.59 -18.29
CA ASP A 70 2.51 -31.63 -19.39
C ASP A 70 2.58 -30.20 -18.89
N PHE A 71 2.01 -29.93 -17.72
CA PHE A 71 2.07 -28.61 -17.07
C PHE A 71 3.52 -28.23 -16.72
N CYS A 72 4.27 -29.12 -16.06
CA CYS A 72 5.67 -28.85 -15.72
C CYS A 72 6.57 -28.72 -16.97
N LYS A 73 6.33 -29.54 -18.01
CA LYS A 73 6.99 -29.39 -19.31
C LYS A 73 6.71 -28.04 -19.96
N ALA A 74 5.47 -27.58 -19.94
CA ALA A 74 5.11 -26.27 -20.49
C ALA A 74 5.85 -25.13 -19.79
N ILE A 75 6.02 -25.19 -18.47
CA ILE A 75 6.80 -24.22 -17.69
C ILE A 75 8.26 -24.24 -18.15
N ILE A 76 8.92 -25.40 -18.15
CA ILE A 76 10.34 -25.52 -18.51
C ILE A 76 10.58 -25.09 -19.95
N ASN A 77 9.72 -25.48 -20.90
CA ASN A 77 9.86 -25.08 -22.31
C ASN A 77 9.73 -23.56 -22.51
N LYS A 78 8.96 -22.88 -21.67
CA LYS A 78 8.90 -21.41 -21.71
C LYS A 78 10.15 -20.78 -21.08
N LEU A 79 10.61 -21.29 -19.94
CA LEU A 79 11.73 -20.72 -19.22
C LEU A 79 13.07 -20.89 -19.94
N ILE A 80 13.32 -22.03 -20.61
CA ILE A 80 14.59 -22.31 -21.29
C ILE A 80 14.88 -21.34 -22.44
N ASN A 81 13.82 -20.78 -23.05
CA ASN A 81 13.93 -19.84 -24.16
C ASN A 81 13.96 -18.37 -23.70
N PHE A 82 13.95 -18.11 -22.39
CA PHE A 82 13.90 -16.76 -21.84
C PHE A 82 15.24 -16.42 -21.17
N SER A 83 15.85 -15.28 -21.54
CA SER A 83 17.01 -14.73 -20.85
C SER A 83 16.58 -13.73 -19.80
N PHE A 84 16.93 -14.01 -18.54
CA PHE A 84 16.69 -13.11 -17.41
C PHE A 84 17.82 -12.08 -17.23
N GLU A 85 18.89 -12.15 -18.04
CA GLU A 85 20.11 -11.40 -17.85
C GLU A 85 19.88 -9.88 -17.84
N ASN A 86 19.07 -9.37 -18.75
CA ASN A 86 18.73 -7.95 -18.82
C ASN A 86 17.86 -7.48 -17.65
N ILE A 87 17.07 -8.36 -17.06
CA ILE A 87 16.17 -8.05 -15.95
C ILE A 87 16.96 -7.85 -14.65
N PHE A 88 18.04 -8.64 -14.45
CA PHE A 88 18.89 -8.53 -13.27
C PHE A 88 19.80 -7.31 -13.29
N HIS A 89 20.05 -6.72 -14.46
CA HIS A 89 20.86 -5.51 -14.57
C HIS A 89 20.12 -4.23 -14.19
N GLU A 90 18.79 -4.23 -14.26
CA GLU A 90 18.01 -3.03 -14.01
C GLU A 90 17.63 -2.82 -12.52
N LYS A 91 18.11 -3.65 -11.58
CA LYS A 91 17.84 -3.52 -10.12
C LYS A 91 16.45 -2.96 -9.82
N PHE A 92 15.42 -3.59 -10.37
CA PHE A 92 14.07 -3.06 -10.37
C PHE A 92 13.13 -4.01 -9.64
N ASP A 93 12.03 -3.49 -9.12
CA ASP A 93 10.96 -4.31 -8.57
C ASP A 93 10.29 -5.11 -9.70
N PHE A 94 11.02 -6.14 -10.16
CA PHE A 94 10.58 -7.05 -11.22
C PHE A 94 9.24 -7.72 -10.89
N TYR A 95 9.02 -8.01 -9.61
CA TYR A 95 7.77 -8.60 -9.19
C TYR A 95 6.63 -7.61 -9.19
N ALA A 96 6.84 -6.33 -8.90
CA ALA A 96 5.79 -5.34 -9.04
C ALA A 96 5.29 -5.29 -10.49
N THR A 97 6.20 -5.32 -11.46
CA THR A 97 5.85 -5.32 -12.90
C THR A 97 5.10 -6.60 -13.31
N ILE A 98 5.57 -7.78 -12.85
CA ILE A 98 4.85 -9.05 -13.09
C ILE A 98 3.49 -9.04 -12.39
N PHE A 99 3.41 -8.55 -11.16
CA PHE A 99 2.16 -8.48 -10.43
C PHE A 99 1.18 -7.51 -11.08
N GLU A 100 1.60 -6.34 -11.52
CA GLU A 100 0.75 -5.42 -12.25
C GLU A 100 0.17 -6.10 -13.50
N TYR A 101 1.00 -6.82 -14.24
CA TYR A 101 0.57 -7.59 -15.42
C TYR A 101 -0.42 -8.70 -15.05
N LEU A 102 -0.11 -9.50 -14.03
CA LEU A 102 -0.97 -10.61 -13.59
C LEU A 102 -2.27 -10.14 -12.94
N ILE A 103 -2.26 -9.02 -12.23
CA ILE A 103 -3.45 -8.41 -11.64
C ILE A 103 -4.35 -7.88 -12.75
N SER A 104 -3.79 -7.25 -13.78
CA SER A 104 -4.52 -6.81 -14.96
C SER A 104 -5.23 -7.98 -15.64
N ASP A 105 -4.51 -9.07 -15.89
CA ASP A 105 -5.06 -10.28 -16.52
C ASP A 105 -6.08 -11.01 -15.61
N TYR A 106 -5.82 -11.09 -14.32
CA TYR A 106 -6.69 -11.74 -13.34
C TYR A 106 -7.98 -10.96 -13.07
N ASN A 107 -7.92 -9.63 -13.01
CA ASN A 107 -9.08 -8.76 -12.85
C ASN A 107 -10.01 -8.84 -14.07
N THR A 108 -9.46 -9.08 -15.23
CA THR A 108 -10.24 -9.30 -16.46
C THR A 108 -11.02 -10.60 -16.41
N ASN A 109 -10.51 -11.64 -15.73
CA ASN A 109 -11.00 -13.01 -15.83
C ASN A 109 -11.61 -13.62 -14.56
N SER A 110 -11.38 -13.07 -13.34
CA SER A 110 -11.62 -13.81 -12.08
C SER A 110 -12.21 -13.04 -10.88
N GLY A 111 -12.72 -11.83 -11.04
CA GLY A 111 -13.51 -11.13 -10.00
C GLY A 111 -12.74 -10.63 -8.76
N GLY A 112 -11.49 -10.35 -8.86
CA GLY A 112 -10.83 -9.19 -8.26
C GLY A 112 -10.56 -9.08 -6.75
N LYS A 113 -10.45 -10.16 -5.94
CA LYS A 113 -10.12 -10.02 -4.51
C LYS A 113 -8.63 -9.83 -4.17
N TYR A 114 -7.71 -10.10 -5.08
CA TYR A 114 -6.25 -10.06 -4.80
C TYR A 114 -5.59 -8.70 -5.08
N ALA A 115 -6.23 -7.84 -5.83
CA ALA A 115 -5.68 -6.54 -6.19
C ALA A 115 -5.82 -5.47 -5.09
N GLU A 116 -6.59 -5.74 -4.03
CA GLU A 116 -6.75 -4.82 -2.89
C GLU A 116 -5.46 -4.59 -2.09
N TYR A 117 -4.48 -5.49 -2.21
CA TYR A 117 -3.25 -5.47 -1.42
C TYR A 117 -2.01 -5.07 -2.21
N PHE A 118 -2.16 -4.75 -3.50
CA PHE A 118 -1.03 -4.34 -4.32
C PHE A 118 -0.84 -2.83 -4.28
N THR A 119 0.38 -2.40 -3.97
CA THR A 119 0.73 -0.97 -4.00
C THR A 119 1.28 -0.60 -5.38
N PRO A 120 0.65 0.35 -6.09
CA PRO A 120 1.15 0.84 -7.37
C PRO A 120 2.58 1.38 -7.26
N HIS A 121 3.39 1.13 -8.27
CA HIS A 121 4.79 1.51 -8.28
C HIS A 121 4.99 3.03 -8.11
N ALA A 122 4.17 3.85 -8.75
CA ALA A 122 4.17 5.31 -8.59
C ALA A 122 3.99 5.74 -7.13
N VAL A 123 3.06 5.11 -6.40
CA VAL A 123 2.82 5.36 -4.97
C VAL A 123 4.05 4.97 -4.15
N ALA A 124 4.62 3.80 -4.41
CA ALA A 124 5.80 3.33 -3.69
C ALA A 124 7.03 4.23 -3.91
N LYS A 125 7.26 4.68 -5.14
CA LYS A 125 8.32 5.64 -5.51
C LYS A 125 8.14 6.97 -4.81
N ILE A 126 6.93 7.53 -4.82
CA ILE A 126 6.62 8.79 -4.13
C ILE A 126 6.86 8.63 -2.62
N MET A 127 6.37 7.56 -2.01
CA MET A 127 6.58 7.31 -0.58
C MET A 127 8.06 7.24 -0.22
N ALA A 128 8.86 6.48 -0.96
CA ALA A 128 10.28 6.32 -0.70
C ALA A 128 11.05 7.64 -0.88
N ARG A 129 10.84 8.35 -1.98
CA ARG A 129 11.56 9.58 -2.30
C ARG A 129 11.14 10.78 -1.47
N CYS A 130 9.91 10.82 -0.95
CA CYS A 130 9.48 11.84 0.00
C CYS A 130 9.92 11.52 1.44
N LEU A 131 10.18 10.24 1.76
CA LEU A 131 10.52 9.82 3.11
C LEU A 131 12.01 9.96 3.42
N VAL A 132 12.88 9.68 2.43
CA VAL A 132 14.33 9.65 2.61
C VAL A 132 14.96 10.95 2.16
N ASP A 133 15.50 11.71 3.11
CA ASP A 133 16.23 12.95 2.86
C ASP A 133 17.73 12.70 2.94
N GLY A 134 18.43 12.98 1.84
CA GLY A 134 19.88 12.89 1.78
C GLY A 134 20.44 11.48 1.89
N GLU A 135 21.73 11.36 2.17
CA GLU A 135 22.38 10.07 2.36
C GLU A 135 22.26 9.56 3.79
N VAL A 136 21.80 8.34 3.92
CA VAL A 136 21.67 7.63 5.20
C VAL A 136 22.31 6.25 5.09
N SER A 137 22.75 5.68 6.22
CA SER A 137 23.35 4.35 6.28
C SER A 137 23.14 3.69 7.63
N ASN A 138 23.22 2.36 7.66
CA ASN A 138 23.00 1.54 8.86
C ASN A 138 21.63 1.76 9.50
N VAL A 139 20.62 1.91 8.67
CA VAL A 139 19.24 2.15 9.08
C VAL A 139 18.39 0.89 8.97
N THR A 140 17.33 0.85 9.77
CA THR A 140 16.34 -0.22 9.78
C THR A 140 15.07 0.23 9.07
N CYS A 141 14.59 -0.59 8.14
CA CYS A 141 13.37 -0.38 7.38
C CYS A 141 12.34 -1.43 7.76
N TYR A 142 11.08 -1.03 8.01
CA TYR A 142 10.05 -1.95 8.44
C TYR A 142 8.73 -1.72 7.69
N ASP A 143 8.03 -2.82 7.40
CA ASP A 143 6.64 -2.80 6.94
C ASP A 143 5.82 -3.83 7.74
N PRO A 144 4.84 -3.38 8.55
CA PRO A 144 3.97 -4.26 9.33
C PRO A 144 2.90 -5.00 8.53
N SER A 145 2.79 -4.73 7.23
CA SER A 145 1.82 -5.32 6.29
C SER A 145 2.43 -5.47 4.90
N ALA A 146 3.62 -6.05 4.82
CA ALA A 146 4.55 -5.91 3.71
C ALA A 146 4.04 -6.43 2.35
N GLY A 147 3.06 -7.33 2.32
CA GLY A 147 2.63 -7.93 1.08
C GLY A 147 3.81 -8.56 0.32
N SER A 148 3.93 -8.27 -0.96
CA SER A 148 5.08 -8.70 -1.79
C SER A 148 6.37 -7.90 -1.54
N GLY A 149 6.31 -6.83 -0.73
CA GLY A 149 7.47 -6.00 -0.39
C GLY A 149 7.74 -4.82 -1.31
N THR A 150 6.80 -4.45 -2.18
CA THR A 150 6.99 -3.33 -3.13
C THR A 150 7.42 -2.04 -2.43
N LEU A 151 6.81 -1.68 -1.30
CA LEU A 151 7.20 -0.49 -0.53
C LEU A 151 8.61 -0.60 0.04
N LEU A 152 8.95 -1.75 0.63
CA LEU A 152 10.28 -2.01 1.20
C LEU A 152 11.38 -2.01 0.13
N MET A 153 11.12 -2.57 -1.06
CA MET A 153 12.09 -2.56 -2.16
C MET A 153 12.37 -1.14 -2.65
N ASN A 154 11.34 -0.33 -2.86
CA ASN A 154 11.51 1.07 -3.27
C ASN A 154 12.25 1.89 -2.19
N LEU A 155 11.93 1.65 -0.91
CA LEU A 155 12.63 2.31 0.21
C LEU A 155 14.11 1.88 0.29
N ALA A 156 14.39 0.58 0.23
CA ALA A 156 15.75 0.05 0.25
C ALA A 156 16.58 0.53 -0.94
N HIS A 157 15.97 0.59 -2.13
CA HIS A 157 16.61 1.15 -3.32
C HIS A 157 16.95 2.64 -3.17
N GLN A 158 16.04 3.44 -2.59
CA GLN A 158 16.26 4.86 -2.34
C GLN A 158 17.40 5.11 -1.33
N ILE A 159 17.55 4.23 -0.33
CA ILE A 159 18.60 4.31 0.69
C ILE A 159 19.93 3.73 0.16
N GLY A 160 19.84 2.67 -0.61
CA GLY A 160 20.90 1.76 -1.01
C GLY A 160 20.85 0.44 -0.23
N GLU A 161 20.77 -0.67 -0.95
CA GLU A 161 20.50 -2.01 -0.44
C GLU A 161 21.52 -2.47 0.62
N THR A 162 22.77 -2.06 0.48
CA THR A 162 23.84 -2.36 1.46
C THR A 162 23.85 -1.43 2.68
N LYS A 163 23.05 -0.35 2.65
CA LYS A 163 23.01 0.68 3.71
C LYS A 163 21.82 0.50 4.66
N CYS A 164 20.95 -0.48 4.42
CA CYS A 164 19.77 -0.73 5.25
C CYS A 164 19.57 -2.20 5.56
N THR A 165 18.79 -2.48 6.60
CA THR A 165 18.31 -3.82 6.96
C THR A 165 16.78 -3.78 6.96
N VAL A 166 16.16 -4.71 6.25
CA VAL A 166 14.72 -4.79 6.07
C VAL A 166 14.10 -5.75 7.08
N TYR A 167 12.98 -5.35 7.65
CA TYR A 167 12.13 -6.12 8.54
C TYR A 167 10.70 -6.11 8.02
N SER A 168 10.00 -7.22 8.17
CA SER A 168 8.57 -7.27 7.82
C SER A 168 7.81 -8.28 8.66
N GLN A 169 6.51 -8.05 8.72
CA GLN A 169 5.57 -9.06 9.17
C GLN A 169 4.30 -8.99 8.32
N ASP A 170 3.80 -10.16 7.90
CA ASP A 170 2.57 -10.26 7.10
C ASP A 170 1.87 -11.58 7.39
N ILE A 171 0.55 -11.57 7.43
CA ILE A 171 -0.25 -12.76 7.72
C ILE A 171 -0.23 -13.76 6.55
N SER A 172 0.05 -13.30 5.34
CA SER A 172 0.02 -14.09 4.12
C SER A 172 1.34 -14.84 3.86
N GLN A 173 1.29 -16.16 3.84
CA GLN A 173 2.43 -16.99 3.45
C GLN A 173 2.89 -16.71 2.03
N LYS A 174 1.93 -16.53 1.11
CA LYS A 174 2.23 -16.24 -0.30
C LYS A 174 2.97 -14.92 -0.45
N SER A 175 2.52 -13.89 0.25
CA SER A 175 3.19 -12.58 0.29
C SER A 175 4.61 -12.69 0.83
N SER A 176 4.82 -13.40 1.95
CA SER A 176 6.14 -13.61 2.53
C SER A 176 7.10 -14.35 1.59
N ASN A 177 6.59 -15.31 0.79
CA ASN A 177 7.38 -16.00 -0.22
C ASN A 177 7.84 -15.07 -1.34
N LEU A 178 6.96 -14.19 -1.79
CA LEU A 178 7.26 -13.22 -2.84
C LEU A 178 8.25 -12.15 -2.36
N LEU A 179 8.07 -11.67 -1.14
CA LEU A 179 9.02 -10.72 -0.53
C LEU A 179 10.43 -11.34 -0.44
N ARG A 180 10.55 -12.62 -0.03
CA ARG A 180 11.86 -13.30 0.00
C ARG A 180 12.54 -13.33 -1.36
N LEU A 181 11.78 -13.65 -2.42
CA LEU A 181 12.31 -13.64 -3.78
C LEU A 181 12.74 -12.23 -4.19
N ASN A 182 11.97 -11.21 -3.85
CA ASN A 182 12.34 -9.81 -4.07
C ASN A 182 13.67 -9.45 -3.36
N LEU A 183 13.83 -9.85 -2.09
CA LEU A 183 15.08 -9.62 -1.35
C LEU A 183 16.30 -10.31 -1.99
N ILE A 184 16.12 -11.54 -2.49
CA ILE A 184 17.19 -12.28 -3.18
C ILE A 184 17.61 -11.55 -4.46
N LEU A 185 16.65 -11.08 -5.25
CA LEU A 185 16.93 -10.41 -6.53
C LEU A 185 17.50 -9.00 -6.37
N ASN A 186 17.30 -8.38 -5.21
CA ASN A 186 17.75 -7.01 -4.94
C ASN A 186 18.93 -6.93 -3.95
N ASP A 187 19.73 -7.99 -3.80
CA ASP A 187 20.93 -8.03 -2.94
C ASP A 187 20.65 -7.79 -1.44
N LEU A 188 19.42 -8.06 -0.99
CA LEU A 188 18.97 -7.89 0.40
C LEU A 188 18.85 -9.22 1.17
N VAL A 189 19.59 -10.24 0.77
CA VAL A 189 19.57 -11.60 1.35
C VAL A 189 19.81 -11.57 2.87
N HIS A 190 20.65 -10.66 3.35
CA HIS A 190 20.94 -10.47 4.79
C HIS A 190 19.70 -10.12 5.61
N SER A 191 18.64 -9.61 4.98
CA SER A 191 17.37 -9.24 5.62
C SER A 191 16.35 -10.39 5.70
N ILE A 192 16.57 -11.50 5.00
CA ILE A 192 15.61 -12.62 4.96
C ILE A 192 15.25 -13.17 6.36
N PRO A 193 16.20 -13.29 7.33
CA PRO A 193 15.87 -13.74 8.69
C PRO A 193 14.86 -12.82 9.42
N ASN A 194 14.67 -11.61 8.96
CA ASN A 194 13.76 -10.62 9.56
C ASN A 194 12.38 -10.62 8.91
N ILE A 195 12.12 -11.54 7.98
CA ILE A 195 10.83 -11.69 7.32
C ILE A 195 10.01 -12.71 8.10
N VAL A 196 8.89 -12.27 8.64
CA VAL A 196 8.06 -13.08 9.55
C VAL A 196 6.64 -13.20 9.00
N LYS A 197 6.12 -14.43 9.02
CA LYS A 197 4.70 -14.69 8.80
C LYS A 197 3.96 -14.63 10.12
N GLY A 198 2.98 -13.73 10.25
CA GLY A 198 2.15 -13.64 11.43
C GLY A 198 1.25 -12.42 11.45
N ASN A 199 0.35 -12.36 12.42
CA ASN A 199 -0.55 -11.24 12.62
C ASN A 199 0.13 -10.12 13.41
N THR A 200 0.60 -9.10 12.72
CA THR A 200 1.32 -7.96 13.31
C THR A 200 0.54 -7.25 14.41
N ILE A 201 -0.77 -7.15 14.27
CA ILE A 201 -1.61 -6.41 15.22
C ILE A 201 -1.79 -7.22 16.51
N LEU A 202 -2.04 -8.52 16.39
CA LEU A 202 -2.25 -9.39 17.53
C LEU A 202 -0.92 -9.79 18.20
N GLU A 203 0.03 -10.24 17.40
CA GLU A 203 1.30 -10.79 17.88
C GLU A 203 2.50 -10.18 17.13
N PRO A 204 2.91 -8.94 17.44
CA PRO A 204 4.09 -8.33 16.84
C PRO A 204 5.34 -9.11 17.23
N TYR A 205 6.04 -9.63 16.23
CA TYR A 205 7.17 -10.55 16.42
C TYR A 205 8.47 -9.83 16.77
N HIS A 206 8.77 -8.71 16.09
CA HIS A 206 10.06 -8.04 16.22
C HIS A 206 10.21 -7.40 17.59
N LYS A 207 11.14 -7.93 18.38
CA LYS A 207 11.45 -7.45 19.74
C LYS A 207 12.92 -7.13 19.90
N ASP A 208 13.22 -6.16 20.74
CA ASP A 208 14.58 -5.84 21.14
C ASP A 208 15.12 -6.91 22.13
N LYS A 209 16.41 -6.79 22.47
CA LYS A 209 17.07 -7.68 23.42
C LYS A 209 16.45 -7.68 24.83
N ASN A 210 15.59 -6.73 25.15
CA ASN A 210 14.89 -6.63 26.42
C ASN A 210 13.44 -7.17 26.32
N GLY A 211 13.06 -7.75 25.19
CA GLY A 211 11.71 -8.27 24.94
C GLY A 211 10.65 -7.22 24.64
N ARG A 212 11.02 -5.93 24.50
CA ARG A 212 10.12 -4.85 24.09
C ARG A 212 10.03 -4.80 22.56
N LEU A 213 8.93 -4.26 22.03
CA LEU A 213 8.80 -4.08 20.59
C LEU A 213 9.97 -3.24 20.04
N GLN A 214 10.57 -3.75 18.97
CA GLN A 214 11.66 -3.10 18.27
C GLN A 214 11.16 -1.81 17.63
N GLN A 215 12.00 -0.79 17.65
CA GLN A 215 11.77 0.46 16.94
C GLN A 215 12.62 0.53 15.70
N PHE A 216 12.12 1.23 14.67
CA PHE A 216 12.70 1.29 13.34
C PHE A 216 12.91 2.74 12.88
N ASP A 217 13.93 2.95 12.06
CA ASP A 217 14.28 4.27 11.56
C ASP A 217 13.35 4.72 10.43
N TYR A 218 12.96 3.79 9.57
CA TYR A 218 12.02 4.03 8.48
C TYR A 218 10.91 2.98 8.49
N ILE A 219 9.66 3.44 8.42
CA ILE A 219 8.50 2.55 8.31
C ILE A 219 7.68 2.97 7.10
N VAL A 220 7.36 2.01 6.25
CA VAL A 220 6.43 2.17 5.13
C VAL A 220 5.30 1.17 5.29
N SER A 221 4.07 1.53 4.92
CA SER A 221 2.96 0.59 4.99
C SER A 221 1.80 1.00 4.10
N ASN A 222 1.22 0.01 3.45
CA ASN A 222 -0.11 0.06 2.87
C ASN A 222 -0.97 -0.97 3.60
N PRO A 223 -1.51 -0.63 4.79
CA PRO A 223 -2.23 -1.58 5.62
C PRO A 223 -3.60 -1.93 5.02
N PRO A 224 -4.17 -3.09 5.34
CA PRO A 224 -5.55 -3.38 5.01
C PRO A 224 -6.46 -2.34 5.66
N PHE A 225 -7.42 -1.78 4.88
CA PHE A 225 -8.32 -0.76 5.41
C PHE A 225 -9.43 -1.38 6.24
N LYS A 226 -9.90 -2.55 5.83
CA LYS A 226 -11.02 -3.26 6.47
C LYS A 226 -10.67 -4.72 6.68
N LEU A 227 -10.90 -5.21 7.88
CA LEU A 227 -10.72 -6.60 8.25
C LEU A 227 -11.57 -6.89 9.48
N ASP A 228 -12.16 -8.07 9.58
CA ASP A 228 -12.78 -8.54 10.83
C ASP A 228 -11.69 -8.92 11.85
N PHE A 229 -11.65 -8.21 12.95
CA PHE A 229 -10.79 -8.49 14.10
C PHE A 229 -11.57 -8.59 15.41
N SER A 230 -12.90 -8.80 15.31
CA SER A 230 -13.81 -8.82 16.45
C SER A 230 -13.49 -9.90 17.48
N ASP A 231 -12.90 -11.01 17.05
CA ASP A 231 -12.63 -12.15 17.92
C ASP A 231 -11.48 -11.90 18.92
N TYR A 232 -10.58 -10.94 18.62
CA TYR A 232 -9.43 -10.63 19.47
C TYR A 232 -9.35 -9.17 19.93
N VAL A 233 -10.44 -8.42 19.83
CA VAL A 233 -10.48 -7.01 20.30
C VAL A 233 -10.18 -6.91 21.79
N ALA A 234 -10.64 -7.86 22.62
CA ALA A 234 -10.39 -7.85 24.06
C ALA A 234 -8.91 -8.01 24.40
N ASP A 235 -8.18 -8.81 23.61
CA ASP A 235 -6.74 -9.00 23.78
C ASP A 235 -5.97 -7.76 23.36
N LEU A 236 -6.46 -7.05 22.32
CA LEU A 236 -5.87 -5.81 21.84
C LEU A 236 -6.11 -4.65 22.82
N ASP A 237 -7.29 -4.56 23.43
CA ASP A 237 -7.67 -3.53 24.40
C ASP A 237 -7.21 -3.87 25.83
N SER A 238 -6.04 -4.48 25.94
CA SER A 238 -5.42 -4.82 27.22
C SER A 238 -4.54 -3.70 27.72
N LYS A 239 -4.27 -3.68 29.05
CA LYS A 239 -3.37 -2.69 29.67
C LYS A 239 -1.97 -2.69 29.06
N GLU A 240 -1.49 -3.84 28.61
CA GLU A 240 -0.18 -4.01 28.01
C GLU A 240 -0.09 -3.31 26.65
N ASN A 241 -1.21 -3.18 25.95
CA ASN A 241 -1.32 -2.55 24.63
C ASN A 241 -1.71 -1.07 24.68
N HIS A 242 -2.03 -0.48 25.84
CA HIS A 242 -2.51 0.91 25.92
C HIS A 242 -1.50 1.95 25.41
N GLU A 243 -0.20 1.70 25.55
CA GLU A 243 0.81 2.61 24.98
C GLU A 243 0.88 2.50 23.46
N ARG A 244 0.69 1.29 22.95
CA ARG A 244 0.69 0.98 21.52
C ARG A 244 -0.60 1.49 20.84
N PHE A 245 -1.75 1.28 21.50
CA PHE A 245 -3.07 1.69 21.00
C PHE A 245 -3.66 2.85 21.82
N PHE A 246 -2.90 3.93 21.90
CA PHE A 246 -3.17 5.10 22.74
C PHE A 246 -4.49 5.82 22.43
N ALA A 247 -5.02 5.71 21.20
CA ALA A 247 -6.31 6.29 20.81
C ALA A 247 -7.49 5.32 21.03
N GLY A 248 -7.19 4.09 21.49
CA GLY A 248 -8.17 3.03 21.72
C GLY A 248 -8.45 2.18 20.46
N MET A 249 -9.56 1.46 20.48
CA MET A 249 -9.98 0.53 19.43
C MET A 249 -11.01 1.17 18.51
N PRO A 250 -11.01 0.80 17.20
CA PRO A 250 -12.09 1.18 16.30
C PRO A 250 -13.43 0.59 16.74
N ASN A 251 -14.52 1.26 16.35
CA ASN A 251 -15.86 0.78 16.65
C ASN A 251 -16.16 -0.57 15.97
N ILE A 252 -16.74 -1.50 16.71
CA ILE A 252 -17.20 -2.78 16.19
C ILE A 252 -18.63 -2.61 15.68
N PRO A 253 -18.90 -2.76 14.37
CA PRO A 253 -20.25 -2.69 13.83
C PRO A 253 -21.07 -3.90 14.30
N LYS A 254 -22.36 -3.69 14.56
CA LYS A 254 -23.28 -4.77 14.95
C LYS A 254 -23.50 -5.81 13.85
N ALA A 255 -23.36 -5.39 12.60
CA ALA A 255 -23.44 -6.24 11.40
C ALA A 255 -22.29 -5.90 10.46
N LYS A 256 -21.95 -6.80 9.53
CA LYS A 256 -20.84 -6.64 8.57
C LYS A 256 -19.49 -6.42 9.27
N LYS A 257 -19.08 -7.33 10.11
CA LYS A 257 -17.82 -7.28 10.85
C LYS A 257 -16.59 -7.19 9.91
N ASP A 258 -16.68 -7.74 8.71
CA ASP A 258 -15.71 -7.63 7.64
C ASP A 258 -15.45 -6.17 7.16
N SER A 259 -16.35 -5.24 7.52
CA SER A 259 -16.18 -3.82 7.25
C SER A 259 -15.49 -3.02 8.37
N MET A 260 -14.99 -3.69 9.43
CA MET A 260 -14.29 -3.04 10.52
C MET A 260 -13.01 -2.35 10.02
N ALA A 261 -12.83 -1.09 10.40
CA ALA A 261 -11.63 -0.34 10.04
C ALA A 261 -10.44 -0.80 10.88
N ILE A 262 -9.55 -1.61 10.32
CA ILE A 262 -8.35 -2.08 11.02
C ILE A 262 -7.15 -1.12 10.87
N TYR A 263 -7.09 -0.34 9.80
CA TYR A 263 -5.95 0.55 9.52
C TYR A 263 -5.60 1.53 10.67
N PRO A 264 -6.53 2.02 11.52
CA PRO A 264 -6.15 2.88 12.65
C PRO A 264 -5.28 2.17 13.68
N LEU A 265 -5.37 0.83 13.79
CA LEU A 265 -4.50 0.04 14.63
C LEU A 265 -3.08 -0.03 14.04
N PHE A 266 -2.97 -0.19 12.72
CA PHE A 266 -1.67 -0.13 12.02
C PHE A 266 -1.02 1.25 12.17
N VAL A 267 -1.76 2.34 12.01
CA VAL A 267 -1.24 3.70 12.20
C VAL A 267 -0.68 3.88 13.62
N GLN A 268 -1.41 3.45 14.65
CA GLN A 268 -0.96 3.52 16.03
C GLN A 268 0.28 2.63 16.29
N HIS A 269 0.28 1.41 15.75
CA HIS A 269 1.44 0.51 15.83
C HIS A 269 2.68 1.12 15.18
N ILE A 270 2.55 1.75 14.01
CA ILE A 270 3.64 2.43 13.32
C ILE A 270 4.17 3.59 14.17
N MET A 271 3.29 4.44 14.69
CA MET A 271 3.70 5.56 15.57
C MET A 271 4.49 5.08 16.80
N TYR A 272 4.09 3.95 17.39
CA TYR A 272 4.76 3.32 18.52
C TYR A 272 6.12 2.72 18.13
N SER A 273 6.21 2.15 16.92
CA SER A 273 7.38 1.41 16.44
C SER A 273 8.47 2.30 15.80
N LEU A 274 8.30 3.63 15.79
CA LEU A 274 9.32 4.56 15.30
C LEU A 274 10.39 4.84 16.35
N THR A 275 11.68 4.84 15.95
CA THR A 275 12.79 5.36 16.77
C THR A 275 12.58 6.85 17.11
N ALA A 276 13.42 7.40 17.99
CA ALA A 276 13.33 8.82 18.38
C ALA A 276 13.48 9.78 17.16
N LYS A 277 14.15 9.35 16.10
CA LYS A 277 14.36 10.09 14.85
C LYS A 277 13.64 9.43 13.67
N GLY A 278 12.76 8.48 13.96
CA GLY A 278 12.12 7.65 12.96
C GLY A 278 11.14 8.42 12.08
N LYS A 279 11.05 7.98 10.82
CA LYS A 279 10.15 8.51 9.81
C LYS A 279 9.24 7.41 9.26
N ALA A 280 8.01 7.77 8.89
CA ALA A 280 7.08 6.82 8.30
C ALA A 280 6.29 7.42 7.14
N ALA A 281 5.93 6.56 6.18
CA ALA A 281 4.97 6.87 5.12
C ALA A 281 3.88 5.78 5.11
N ILE A 282 2.62 6.18 5.21
CA ILE A 282 1.50 5.28 5.41
C ILE A 282 0.39 5.64 4.43
N VAL A 283 -0.11 4.65 3.70
CA VAL A 283 -1.33 4.81 2.88
C VAL A 283 -2.55 4.70 3.79
N VAL A 284 -3.40 5.71 3.74
CA VAL A 284 -4.64 5.77 4.53
C VAL A 284 -5.83 6.15 3.65
N PRO A 285 -7.05 5.73 3.98
CA PRO A 285 -8.24 6.27 3.31
C PRO A 285 -8.31 7.79 3.51
N THR A 286 -8.71 8.54 2.48
CA THR A 286 -8.82 10.02 2.59
C THR A 286 -9.77 10.46 3.72
N GLY A 287 -10.73 9.64 4.11
CA GLY A 287 -11.56 9.89 5.30
C GLY A 287 -10.75 10.04 6.60
N PHE A 288 -9.57 9.40 6.71
CA PHE A 288 -8.70 9.56 7.87
C PHE A 288 -8.24 11.00 8.08
N ILE A 289 -7.92 11.73 7.01
CA ILE A 289 -7.37 13.08 7.12
C ILE A 289 -8.43 14.15 7.42
N THR A 290 -9.71 13.83 7.24
CA THR A 290 -10.85 14.76 7.37
C THR A 290 -11.82 14.44 8.51
N ALA A 291 -11.79 13.25 9.10
CA ALA A 291 -12.71 12.81 10.14
C ALA A 291 -12.76 13.81 11.31
N GLN A 292 -13.97 14.26 11.68
CA GLN A 292 -14.15 15.28 12.72
C GLN A 292 -14.32 14.70 14.14
N SER A 293 -14.44 13.38 14.24
CA SER A 293 -14.62 12.65 15.50
C SER A 293 -14.04 11.24 15.38
N GLY A 294 -14.09 10.46 16.44
CA GLY A 294 -13.68 9.06 16.45
C GLY A 294 -12.17 8.87 16.66
N ILE A 295 -11.73 7.65 16.38
CA ILE A 295 -10.35 7.22 16.59
C ILE A 295 -9.38 7.95 15.65
N GLU A 296 -9.78 8.19 14.42
CA GLU A 296 -8.96 8.86 13.40
C GLU A 296 -8.61 10.29 13.84
N ARG A 297 -9.59 11.04 14.38
CA ARG A 297 -9.33 12.37 14.90
C ARG A 297 -8.38 12.33 16.10
N LYS A 298 -8.58 11.40 17.05
CA LYS A 298 -7.70 11.24 18.21
C LYS A 298 -6.25 10.90 17.80
N ILE A 299 -6.08 10.07 16.77
CA ILE A 299 -4.74 9.74 16.26
C ILE A 299 -4.09 11.00 15.66
N ARG A 300 -4.78 11.78 14.82
CA ARG A 300 -4.24 13.03 14.26
C ARG A 300 -3.90 14.06 15.34
N GLU A 301 -4.76 14.21 16.35
CA GLU A 301 -4.49 15.04 17.51
C GLU A 301 -3.15 14.66 18.17
N GLN A 302 -2.93 13.36 18.42
CA GLN A 302 -1.67 12.88 18.99
C GLN A 302 -0.46 13.12 18.06
N MET A 303 -0.62 13.01 16.75
CA MET A 303 0.45 13.33 15.78
C MET A 303 0.86 14.80 15.89
N VAL A 304 -0.10 15.69 16.03
CA VAL A 304 0.11 17.13 16.15
C VAL A 304 0.72 17.47 17.51
N GLU A 305 0.15 16.96 18.61
CA GLU A 305 0.65 17.22 19.96
C GLU A 305 2.07 16.67 20.20
N ARG A 306 2.40 15.54 19.62
CA ARG A 306 3.74 14.94 19.63
C ARG A 306 4.68 15.54 18.60
N LYS A 307 4.21 16.48 17.79
CA LYS A 307 4.98 17.18 16.73
C LYS A 307 5.76 16.22 15.85
N MET A 308 5.04 15.29 15.20
CA MET A 308 5.63 14.25 14.37
C MET A 308 5.06 14.16 12.95
N LEU A 309 4.33 15.20 12.52
CA LEU A 309 3.83 15.29 11.14
C LEU A 309 4.89 15.90 10.23
N ARG A 310 5.09 15.32 9.04
CA ARG A 310 5.86 15.90 7.96
C ARG A 310 4.94 16.41 6.84
N GLY A 311 3.89 15.69 6.53
CA GLY A 311 2.92 16.11 5.54
C GLY A 311 1.92 15.05 5.13
N VAL A 312 1.07 15.41 4.18
CA VAL A 312 0.07 14.55 3.57
C VAL A 312 -0.01 14.85 2.08
N VAL A 313 -0.10 13.80 1.26
CA VAL A 313 -0.38 13.90 -0.18
C VAL A 313 -1.69 13.17 -0.46
N SER A 314 -2.74 13.89 -0.84
CA SER A 314 -3.98 13.29 -1.32
C SER A 314 -3.79 12.84 -2.77
N MET A 315 -3.99 11.55 -3.02
CA MET A 315 -3.71 10.93 -4.31
C MET A 315 -4.93 11.00 -5.25
N PRO A 316 -4.73 10.84 -6.57
CA PRO A 316 -5.82 10.74 -7.54
C PRO A 316 -6.77 9.57 -7.23
N SER A 317 -8.04 9.74 -7.58
CA SER A 317 -9.01 8.65 -7.54
C SER A 317 -8.55 7.48 -8.42
N ASN A 318 -8.88 6.26 -8.04
CA ASN A 318 -8.54 5.03 -8.79
C ASN A 318 -7.02 4.83 -9.01
N ILE A 319 -6.15 5.47 -8.23
CA ILE A 319 -4.71 5.17 -8.27
C ILE A 319 -4.45 3.71 -7.85
N PHE A 320 -5.27 3.16 -6.96
CA PHE A 320 -5.38 1.73 -6.69
C PHE A 320 -6.56 1.17 -7.49
N ALA A 321 -6.28 0.45 -8.56
CA ALA A 321 -7.25 0.01 -9.58
C ALA A 321 -8.46 -0.79 -9.05
N THR A 322 -8.42 -1.26 -7.81
CA THR A 322 -9.39 -2.21 -7.24
C THR A 322 -10.21 -1.66 -6.09
N THR A 323 -9.82 -0.52 -5.55
CA THR A 323 -10.55 0.11 -4.45
C THR A 323 -11.16 1.42 -4.96
N GLY A 324 -12.50 1.52 -4.95
CA GLY A 324 -13.18 2.82 -5.15
C GLY A 324 -12.94 3.82 -4.00
N THR A 325 -11.99 3.52 -3.10
CA THR A 325 -11.65 4.36 -1.96
C THR A 325 -10.54 5.32 -2.34
N ASN A 326 -10.78 6.61 -2.21
CA ASN A 326 -9.74 7.62 -2.34
C ASN A 326 -8.75 7.49 -1.19
N VAL A 327 -7.47 7.59 -1.51
CA VAL A 327 -6.38 7.43 -0.55
C VAL A 327 -5.53 8.67 -0.43
N SER A 328 -4.89 8.80 0.71
CA SER A 328 -3.85 9.80 0.97
C SER A 328 -2.61 9.11 1.54
N ILE A 329 -1.44 9.67 1.27
CA ILE A 329 -0.19 9.23 1.88
C ILE A 329 0.10 10.15 3.04
N LEU A 330 0.19 9.58 4.23
CA LEU A 330 0.54 10.27 5.46
C LEU A 330 2.03 10.12 5.74
N PHE A 331 2.75 11.22 5.92
CA PHE A 331 4.17 11.23 6.25
C PHE A 331 4.39 11.69 7.69
N LEU A 332 5.12 10.89 8.46
CA LEU A 332 5.53 11.17 9.82
C LEU A 332 7.04 11.36 9.90
N ASP A 333 7.47 12.29 10.75
CA ASP A 333 8.87 12.56 11.07
C ASP A 333 8.97 13.06 12.52
N LYS A 334 9.55 12.25 13.40
CA LYS A 334 9.71 12.62 14.82
C LYS A 334 10.70 13.76 15.06
N GLU A 335 11.49 14.13 14.06
CA GLU A 335 12.39 15.30 14.14
C GLU A 335 11.73 16.59 13.65
N ASN A 336 10.56 16.55 12.99
CA ASN A 336 9.86 17.75 12.50
C ASN A 336 9.13 18.50 13.63
N THR A 337 9.88 18.89 14.66
CA THR A 337 9.33 19.57 15.84
C THR A 337 8.99 21.06 15.60
N LYS A 338 9.53 21.65 14.54
CA LYS A 338 9.33 23.08 14.21
C LYS A 338 8.01 23.35 13.48
N GLY A 339 7.49 22.40 12.73
CA GLY A 339 6.37 22.57 11.84
C GLY A 339 6.82 22.46 10.38
N ASP A 340 6.37 23.33 9.50
CA ASP A 340 6.60 23.25 8.05
C ASP A 340 6.01 21.97 7.46
N ILE A 341 4.74 21.72 7.77
CA ILE A 341 4.00 20.53 7.36
C ILE A 341 3.43 20.79 5.96
N VAL A 342 3.76 19.93 5.01
CA VAL A 342 3.28 20.03 3.63
C VAL A 342 1.96 19.30 3.48
N LEU A 343 0.89 20.02 3.15
CA LEU A 343 -0.39 19.42 2.78
C LEU A 343 -0.60 19.62 1.27
N MET A 344 -0.74 18.52 0.54
CA MET A 344 -0.79 18.54 -0.92
C MET A 344 -2.07 17.84 -1.43
N ASP A 345 -2.71 18.46 -2.40
CA ASP A 345 -3.83 17.88 -3.16
C ASP A 345 -3.40 17.52 -4.59
N ALA A 346 -2.96 16.30 -4.78
CA ALA A 346 -2.63 15.74 -6.08
C ALA A 346 -3.83 15.02 -6.74
N SER A 347 -5.04 15.17 -6.21
CA SER A 347 -6.23 14.45 -6.68
C SER A 347 -6.61 14.72 -8.14
N LYS A 348 -6.15 15.84 -8.70
CA LYS A 348 -6.40 16.25 -10.08
C LYS A 348 -5.35 15.77 -11.09
N LEU A 349 -4.27 15.15 -10.61
CA LEU A 349 -3.21 14.63 -11.48
C LEU A 349 -3.57 13.27 -12.06
N GLY A 350 -2.81 12.87 -13.07
CA GLY A 350 -2.88 11.57 -13.72
C GLY A 350 -3.93 11.47 -14.81
N THR A 351 -3.75 10.45 -15.63
CA THR A 351 -4.67 10.09 -16.71
C THR A 351 -5.43 8.83 -16.35
N THR A 352 -6.77 8.91 -16.37
CA THR A 352 -7.62 7.74 -16.12
C THR A 352 -7.72 6.89 -17.36
N VAL A 353 -7.30 5.64 -17.27
CA VAL A 353 -7.42 4.62 -18.33
C VAL A 353 -8.44 3.57 -17.92
N LYS A 354 -9.13 3.00 -18.93
CA LYS A 354 -10.08 1.93 -18.70
C LYS A 354 -9.38 0.58 -18.88
N GLU A 355 -9.37 -0.24 -17.84
CA GLU A 355 -8.78 -1.56 -17.83
C GLU A 355 -9.88 -2.61 -17.57
N GLY A 356 -10.40 -3.21 -18.64
CA GLY A 356 -11.57 -4.10 -18.55
C GLY A 356 -12.82 -3.37 -18.04
N LYS A 357 -13.33 -3.81 -16.88
CA LYS A 357 -14.48 -3.18 -16.21
C LYS A 357 -14.08 -2.07 -15.21
N ASN A 358 -12.80 -1.96 -14.91
CA ASN A 358 -12.27 -1.04 -13.89
C ASN A 358 -11.64 0.20 -14.54
N GLN A 359 -11.54 1.26 -13.75
CA GLN A 359 -10.77 2.45 -14.09
C GLN A 359 -9.49 2.47 -13.25
N LYS A 360 -8.38 2.83 -13.88
CA LYS A 360 -7.09 3.03 -13.22
C LYS A 360 -6.55 4.40 -13.59
N THR A 361 -6.07 5.14 -12.62
CA THR A 361 -5.37 6.40 -12.88
C THR A 361 -3.87 6.16 -12.87
N LEU A 362 -3.19 6.62 -13.91
CA LEU A 362 -1.75 6.53 -14.08
C LEU A 362 -1.15 7.92 -13.95
N LEU A 363 -0.15 8.08 -13.10
CA LEU A 363 0.68 9.28 -13.04
C LEU A 363 1.78 9.18 -14.09
N SER A 364 2.09 10.30 -14.74
CA SER A 364 3.30 10.38 -15.56
C SER A 364 4.54 10.55 -14.68
N PRO A 365 5.75 10.20 -15.17
CA PRO A 365 6.99 10.45 -14.45
C PRO A 365 7.17 11.92 -14.03
N GLU A 366 6.73 12.87 -14.85
CA GLU A 366 6.79 14.31 -14.56
C GLU A 366 5.83 14.72 -13.43
N GLU A 367 4.65 14.09 -13.36
CA GLU A 367 3.69 14.30 -12.27
C GLU A 367 4.22 13.72 -10.96
N GLU A 368 4.83 12.52 -10.99
CA GLU A 368 5.50 11.93 -9.83
C GLU A 368 6.62 12.83 -9.30
N ASP A 369 7.51 13.29 -10.19
CA ASP A 369 8.62 14.16 -9.83
C ASP A 369 8.13 15.52 -9.32
N THR A 370 7.02 16.06 -9.86
CA THR A 370 6.39 17.29 -9.36
C THR A 370 5.92 17.12 -7.92
N ILE A 371 5.25 16.02 -7.59
CA ILE A 371 4.82 15.72 -6.21
C ILE A 371 6.03 15.66 -5.28
N ILE A 372 7.05 14.89 -5.67
CA ILE A 372 8.24 14.65 -4.87
C ILE A 372 9.02 15.96 -4.63
N ASP A 373 9.23 16.74 -5.68
CA ASP A 373 10.01 17.98 -5.63
C ASP A 373 9.34 19.04 -4.73
N ILE A 374 8.04 19.27 -4.92
CA ILE A 374 7.28 20.25 -4.13
C ILE A 374 7.21 19.81 -2.66
N PHE A 375 7.01 18.51 -2.42
CA PHE A 375 6.97 17.97 -1.06
C PHE A 375 8.31 18.15 -0.34
N ASN A 376 9.41 17.77 -0.97
CA ASN A 376 10.74 17.80 -0.36
C ASN A 376 11.29 19.23 -0.22
N LYS A 377 10.90 20.15 -1.12
CA LYS A 377 11.28 21.58 -1.05
C LYS A 377 10.40 22.38 -0.07
N HIS A 378 9.37 21.78 0.53
CA HIS A 378 8.38 22.47 1.36
C HIS A 378 7.80 23.69 0.62
N GLU A 379 7.36 23.49 -0.61
CA GLU A 379 6.89 24.56 -1.48
C GLU A 379 5.37 24.69 -1.42
N ALA A 380 4.88 25.92 -1.21
CA ALA A 380 3.47 26.25 -1.35
C ALA A 380 3.17 26.59 -2.82
N LYS A 381 2.18 25.93 -3.41
CA LYS A 381 1.73 26.14 -4.78
C LYS A 381 0.22 26.28 -4.81
N GLU A 382 -0.27 27.31 -5.46
CA GLU A 382 -1.70 27.62 -5.57
C GLU A 382 -2.53 26.39 -5.99
N ASP A 383 -3.63 26.14 -5.26
CA ASP A 383 -4.59 25.05 -5.46
C ASP A 383 -3.96 23.64 -5.51
N PHE A 384 -2.69 23.50 -5.06
CA PHE A 384 -1.98 22.24 -5.07
C PHE A 384 -1.33 21.89 -3.74
N SER A 385 -0.59 22.81 -3.13
CA SER A 385 0.10 22.56 -1.86
C SER A 385 0.14 23.78 -0.96
N VAL A 386 0.11 23.54 0.35
CA VAL A 386 0.32 24.54 1.38
C VAL A 386 1.33 24.04 2.40
N VAL A 387 2.04 24.97 3.02
CA VAL A 387 2.93 24.70 4.15
C VAL A 387 2.33 25.32 5.38
N VAL A 388 2.06 24.50 6.39
CA VAL A 388 1.31 24.91 7.58
C VAL A 388 2.06 24.56 8.85
N SER A 389 1.78 25.30 9.92
CA SER A 389 2.30 25.01 11.26
C SER A 389 1.38 24.03 12.02
N TYR A 390 1.86 23.51 13.14
CA TYR A 390 1.03 22.72 14.06
C TYR A 390 -0.15 23.53 14.61
N GLU A 391 0.03 24.82 14.84
CA GLU A 391 -1.03 25.70 15.34
C GLU A 391 -2.13 25.93 14.28
N ASP A 392 -1.76 26.05 13.01
CA ASP A 392 -2.73 26.13 11.92
C ASP A 392 -3.59 24.85 11.84
N ILE A 393 -2.97 23.68 12.04
CA ILE A 393 -3.69 22.41 12.04
C ILE A 393 -4.65 22.32 13.23
N LYS A 394 -4.23 22.77 14.41
CA LYS A 394 -5.12 22.84 15.59
C LYS A 394 -6.29 23.77 15.34
N ALA A 395 -6.04 24.94 14.74
CA ALA A 395 -7.09 25.93 14.43
C ALA A 395 -8.13 25.38 13.44
N LYS A 396 -7.76 24.41 12.58
CA LYS A 396 -8.64 23.71 11.63
C LYS A 396 -9.14 22.36 12.16
N ASN A 397 -9.25 22.21 13.49
CA ASN A 397 -9.74 20.99 14.16
C ASN A 397 -8.99 19.72 13.73
N TYR A 398 -7.67 19.83 13.61
CA TYR A 398 -6.75 18.74 13.22
C TYR A 398 -7.04 18.16 11.84
N SER A 399 -7.65 18.91 10.94
CA SER A 399 -7.80 18.49 9.54
C SER A 399 -6.46 18.54 8.82
N LEU A 400 -6.17 17.50 8.02
CA LEU A 400 -4.96 17.41 7.20
C LEU A 400 -5.28 17.52 5.70
N SER A 401 -6.46 17.99 5.34
CA SER A 401 -6.86 18.21 3.95
C SER A 401 -6.35 19.58 3.46
N ALA A 402 -5.50 19.59 2.44
CA ALA A 402 -4.94 20.80 1.85
C ALA A 402 -6.00 21.84 1.46
N GLY A 403 -7.12 21.38 0.90
CA GLY A 403 -8.21 22.25 0.44
C GLY A 403 -8.84 23.13 1.55
N GLN A 404 -8.64 22.80 2.83
CA GLN A 404 -9.11 23.66 3.94
C GLN A 404 -8.19 24.84 4.25
N TYR A 405 -7.01 24.86 3.64
CA TYR A 405 -5.97 25.87 3.87
C TYR A 405 -5.73 26.73 2.62
N PHE A 406 -6.28 26.35 1.47
CA PHE A 406 -6.21 27.19 0.28
C PHE A 406 -6.96 28.51 0.49
N GLU A 407 -6.41 29.59 -0.03
CA GLU A 407 -7.07 30.88 -0.03
C GLU A 407 -8.30 30.83 -0.94
N VAL A 408 -9.44 31.26 -0.43
CA VAL A 408 -10.65 31.42 -1.23
C VAL A 408 -10.47 32.68 -2.06
N LYS A 409 -10.14 32.54 -3.32
CA LYS A 409 -10.18 33.67 -4.27
C LYS A 409 -11.64 34.00 -4.56
N ILE A 410 -12.09 35.12 -4.06
CA ILE A 410 -13.35 35.72 -4.51
C ILE A 410 -13.03 36.43 -5.84
N GLU A 411 -13.27 35.75 -6.95
CA GLU A 411 -13.28 36.44 -8.25
C GLU A 411 -14.48 37.37 -8.26
N TYR A 412 -14.21 38.66 -8.08
CA TYR A 412 -15.20 39.69 -8.36
C TYR A 412 -15.40 39.74 -9.88
N THR A 413 -16.49 39.17 -10.35
CA THR A 413 -16.94 39.43 -11.72
C THR A 413 -17.42 40.86 -11.78
N ASP A 414 -16.68 41.72 -12.48
CA ASP A 414 -17.05 43.09 -12.72
C ASP A 414 -18.18 43.09 -13.76
N ILE A 415 -19.41 42.92 -13.29
CA ILE A 415 -20.61 42.93 -14.11
C ILE A 415 -21.43 44.16 -13.77
N THR A 416 -22.00 44.79 -14.79
CA THR A 416 -22.94 45.89 -14.61
C THR A 416 -24.24 45.39 -13.95
N ALA A 417 -24.97 46.27 -13.31
CA ALA A 417 -26.27 45.91 -12.71
C ALA A 417 -27.24 45.27 -13.72
N ALA A 418 -27.22 45.76 -14.97
CA ALA A 418 -28.03 45.21 -16.06
C ALA A 418 -27.62 43.78 -16.44
N GLU A 419 -26.32 43.48 -16.56
CA GLU A 419 -25.81 42.14 -16.84
C GLU A 419 -26.07 41.17 -15.68
N PHE A 420 -26.06 41.65 -14.43
CA PHE A 420 -26.43 40.84 -13.27
C PHE A 420 -27.91 40.49 -13.33
N GLU A 421 -28.78 41.43 -13.64
CA GLU A 421 -30.22 41.21 -13.73
C GLU A 421 -30.57 40.25 -14.87
N GLU A 422 -29.92 40.36 -16.02
CA GLU A 422 -30.07 39.41 -17.16
C GLU A 422 -29.64 37.98 -16.78
N LYS A 423 -28.49 37.83 -16.09
CA LYS A 423 -28.01 36.54 -15.59
C LYS A 423 -28.97 35.95 -14.56
N MET A 424 -29.50 36.75 -13.65
CA MET A 424 -30.47 36.30 -12.66
C MET A 424 -31.75 35.79 -13.31
N ILE A 425 -32.30 36.51 -14.27
CA ILE A 425 -33.47 36.07 -15.06
C ILE A 425 -33.19 34.72 -15.76
N THR A 426 -31.98 34.60 -16.34
CA THR A 426 -31.57 33.36 -17.01
C THR A 426 -31.46 32.19 -16.02
N PHE A 427 -30.88 32.40 -14.84
CA PHE A 427 -30.78 31.38 -13.81
C PHE A 427 -32.16 30.96 -13.26
N GLU A 428 -33.05 31.92 -13.00
CA GLU A 428 -34.41 31.64 -12.57
C GLU A 428 -35.20 30.83 -13.61
N SER A 429 -35.06 31.16 -14.88
CA SER A 429 -35.67 30.43 -15.98
C SER A 429 -35.15 28.99 -16.07
N ASN A 430 -33.82 28.82 -16.00
CA ASN A 430 -33.19 27.50 -16.04
C ASN A 430 -33.59 26.63 -14.83
N LEU A 431 -33.62 27.20 -13.62
CA LEU A 431 -34.07 26.51 -12.41
C LEU A 431 -35.54 26.09 -12.53
N SER A 432 -36.40 26.98 -13.04
CA SER A 432 -37.82 26.64 -13.26
C SER A 432 -37.98 25.48 -14.24
N THR A 433 -37.20 25.48 -15.32
CA THR A 433 -37.19 24.38 -16.30
C THR A 433 -36.74 23.07 -15.66
N LEU A 434 -35.61 23.08 -14.92
CA LEU A 434 -35.08 21.91 -14.24
C LEU A 434 -36.03 21.34 -13.18
N PHE A 435 -36.74 22.20 -12.44
CA PHE A 435 -37.77 21.75 -11.49
C PHE A 435 -38.97 21.12 -12.21
N SER A 436 -39.37 21.64 -13.37
CA SER A 436 -40.41 21.05 -14.18
C SER A 436 -40.04 19.68 -14.73
N GLU A 437 -38.82 19.55 -15.25
CA GLU A 437 -38.26 18.28 -15.73
C GLU A 437 -38.15 17.26 -14.59
N SER A 438 -37.62 17.67 -13.42
CA SER A 438 -37.55 16.83 -12.23
C SER A 438 -38.91 16.27 -11.83
N LYS A 439 -39.94 17.10 -11.85
CA LYS A 439 -41.30 16.70 -11.52
C LYS A 439 -41.90 15.72 -12.52
N THR A 440 -41.57 15.90 -13.79
CA THR A 440 -41.97 14.98 -14.86
C THR A 440 -41.31 13.62 -14.71
N LEU A 441 -40.00 13.60 -14.47
CA LEU A 441 -39.24 12.39 -14.23
C LEU A 441 -39.70 11.65 -12.98
N GLU A 442 -40.03 12.38 -11.90
CA GLU A 442 -40.63 11.79 -10.68
C GLU A 442 -41.94 11.06 -10.98
N MET A 443 -42.82 11.68 -11.77
CA MET A 443 -44.08 11.05 -12.18
C MET A 443 -43.84 9.83 -13.07
N GLU A 444 -42.90 9.88 -13.99
CA GLU A 444 -42.52 8.73 -14.83
C GLU A 444 -41.98 7.56 -14.02
N ILE A 445 -41.12 7.82 -13.05
CA ILE A 445 -40.57 6.80 -12.14
C ILE A 445 -41.71 6.18 -11.34
N GLN A 446 -42.62 6.99 -10.76
CA GLN A 446 -43.74 6.50 -10.00
C GLN A 446 -44.71 5.64 -10.84
N ASN A 447 -44.95 6.02 -12.11
CA ASN A 447 -45.78 5.26 -13.01
C ASN A 447 -45.09 3.94 -13.42
N ASN A 448 -43.80 3.95 -13.72
CA ASN A 448 -43.07 2.74 -14.01
C ASN A 448 -43.03 1.77 -12.83
N LEU A 449 -42.87 2.27 -11.60
CA LEU A 449 -42.94 1.44 -10.37
C LEU A 449 -44.32 0.81 -10.18
N LYS A 450 -45.40 1.54 -10.47
CA LYS A 450 -46.80 0.98 -10.41
C LYS A 450 -47.04 -0.10 -11.46
N GLY A 451 -46.31 -0.09 -12.55
CA GLY A 451 -46.42 -1.07 -13.64
C GLY A 451 -45.63 -2.37 -13.39
N LEU A 452 -44.72 -2.40 -12.39
CA LEU A 452 -43.97 -3.60 -12.08
C LEU A 452 -44.87 -4.65 -11.44
N ARG A 453 -44.91 -5.84 -12.04
CA ARG A 453 -45.56 -7.03 -11.48
C ARG A 453 -44.50 -8.11 -11.30
N TYR A 454 -44.53 -8.78 -10.18
CA TYR A 454 -43.76 -9.99 -9.96
C TYR A 454 -44.52 -11.14 -10.65
N GLU A 455 -43.92 -11.78 -11.67
CA GLU A 455 -44.41 -13.04 -12.28
C GLU A 455 -43.78 -14.23 -11.59
#